data_58482ff27ada63612f12533dfaef5faa
#
_entry.id   58482ff27ada63612f12533dfaef5faa
#
_cell.length_a   1.000
_cell.length_b   1.000
_cell.length_c   1.000
_cell.angle_alpha   90.00
_cell.angle_beta   90.00
_cell.angle_gamma   90.00
#
_symmetry.space_group_name_H-M   'P 1'
#
loop_
_entity.id
_entity.type
_entity.pdbx_description
1 polymer ?
#
loop_
_entity_poly.entity_id
_entity_poly.type
_entity_poly.pdbx_seq_one_letter_code
_entity_poly.pdbx_strand_id
1 'polypeptide(L)'
;MAAIPEPMNEVVTQHLSAFRSLMPVDMDLAGASIGNLILTSGYLSLDRQLEPVVRVFSGMVQARGVVMPVADSCAHLCVRLENGEVIVGQHRFTGKTATSITSPILDMWLSASLDEPSPVSVPIQPRLAHVIRTADLICYPVEVGGPSG
;
A
#
# COMPACT_ATOMS: atom_id res chain seq x y z
N MET A 1 -25.70 -8.44 -0.91
CA MET A 1 -24.53 -7.88 -1.63
C MET A 1 -25.01 -7.35 -2.95
N ALA A 2 -24.75 -6.08 -3.28
CA ALA A 2 -25.03 -5.57 -4.62
C ALA A 2 -24.09 -6.28 -5.62
N ALA A 3 -24.64 -6.73 -6.76
CA ALA A 3 -23.84 -7.31 -7.82
C ALA A 3 -22.96 -6.22 -8.46
N ILE A 4 -21.73 -6.53 -8.79
CA ILE A 4 -20.85 -5.65 -9.55
C ILE A 4 -21.42 -5.58 -10.99
N PRO A 5 -21.76 -4.37 -11.50
CA PRO A 5 -22.34 -4.26 -12.85
C PRO A 5 -21.30 -4.57 -13.94
N GLU A 6 -21.77 -5.04 -15.08
CA GLU A 6 -20.96 -5.15 -16.28
C GLU A 6 -20.63 -3.72 -16.83
N PRO A 7 -19.44 -3.49 -17.40
CA PRO A 7 -18.35 -4.44 -17.66
C PRO A 7 -17.37 -4.61 -16.50
N MET A 8 -17.61 -4.00 -15.35
CA MET A 8 -16.72 -4.01 -14.19
C MET A 8 -16.47 -5.44 -13.66
N ASN A 9 -17.52 -6.27 -13.64
CA ASN A 9 -17.41 -7.65 -13.18
C ASN A 9 -16.41 -8.45 -14.02
N GLU A 10 -16.42 -8.26 -15.35
CA GLU A 10 -15.49 -8.94 -16.25
C GLU A 10 -14.04 -8.50 -15.96
N VAL A 11 -13.77 -7.22 -15.79
CA VAL A 11 -12.44 -6.68 -15.48
C VAL A 11 -11.93 -7.22 -14.14
N VAL A 12 -12.77 -7.21 -13.09
CA VAL A 12 -12.43 -7.78 -11.79
C VAL A 12 -12.09 -9.26 -11.90
N THR A 13 -12.91 -10.02 -12.64
CA THR A 13 -12.70 -11.46 -12.83
C THR A 13 -11.40 -11.76 -13.58
N GLN A 14 -11.06 -10.97 -14.60
CA GLN A 14 -9.80 -11.09 -15.33
C GLN A 14 -8.59 -10.83 -14.42
N HIS A 15 -8.61 -9.74 -13.63
CA HIS A 15 -7.53 -9.43 -12.69
C HIS A 15 -7.37 -10.53 -11.62
N LEU A 16 -8.46 -11.03 -11.04
CA LEU A 16 -8.38 -12.09 -10.04
C LEU A 16 -7.88 -13.41 -10.64
N SER A 17 -8.27 -13.72 -11.88
CA SER A 17 -7.79 -14.90 -12.60
C SER A 17 -6.30 -14.80 -12.93
N ALA A 18 -5.83 -13.63 -13.37
CA ALA A 18 -4.42 -13.35 -13.61
C ALA A 18 -3.61 -13.43 -12.30
N PHE A 19 -4.12 -12.85 -11.20
CA PHE A 19 -3.48 -12.97 -9.89
C PHE A 19 -3.33 -14.43 -9.46
N ARG A 20 -4.40 -15.22 -9.60
CA ARG A 20 -4.37 -16.66 -9.27
C ARG A 20 -3.30 -17.43 -10.03
N SER A 21 -3.04 -17.08 -11.28
CA SER A 21 -2.00 -17.76 -12.09
C SER A 21 -0.57 -17.36 -11.70
N LEU A 22 -0.41 -16.22 -11.03
CA LEU A 22 0.90 -15.67 -10.64
C LEU A 22 1.25 -15.94 -9.16
N MET A 23 0.25 -16.18 -8.32
CA MET A 23 0.48 -16.39 -6.91
C MET A 23 1.06 -17.78 -6.60
N PRO A 24 1.92 -17.93 -5.57
CA PRO A 24 2.31 -19.22 -5.03
C PRO A 24 1.11 -20.04 -4.57
N VAL A 25 1.20 -21.37 -4.71
CA VAL A 25 0.08 -22.29 -4.39
C VAL A 25 -0.27 -22.24 -2.89
N ASP A 26 0.72 -21.99 -2.06
CA ASP A 26 0.64 -21.94 -0.59
C ASP A 26 0.46 -20.51 -0.03
N MET A 27 0.16 -19.53 -0.89
CA MET A 27 -0.02 -18.15 -0.47
C MET A 27 -1.27 -18.00 0.41
N ASP A 28 -1.07 -17.53 1.65
CA ASP A 28 -2.17 -17.20 2.54
C ASP A 28 -2.82 -15.87 2.12
N LEU A 29 -4.10 -15.92 1.78
CA LEU A 29 -4.92 -14.77 1.43
C LEU A 29 -5.77 -14.25 2.60
N ALA A 30 -5.59 -14.79 3.82
CA ALA A 30 -6.33 -14.32 4.98
C ALA A 30 -6.10 -12.83 5.22
N GLY A 31 -7.18 -12.06 5.30
CA GLY A 31 -7.12 -10.60 5.47
C GLY A 31 -6.83 -9.79 4.20
N ALA A 32 -6.55 -10.42 3.06
CA ALA A 32 -6.37 -9.70 1.81
C ALA A 32 -7.68 -9.08 1.32
N SER A 33 -7.65 -7.83 0.89
CA SER A 33 -8.80 -7.20 0.24
C SER A 33 -8.81 -7.50 -1.27
N ILE A 34 -10.01 -7.63 -1.84
CA ILE A 34 -10.18 -7.82 -3.28
C ILE A 34 -9.51 -6.67 -4.07
N GLY A 35 -9.62 -5.43 -3.59
CA GLY A 35 -8.97 -4.29 -4.21
C GLY A 35 -7.44 -4.44 -4.27
N ASN A 36 -6.83 -4.92 -3.18
CA ASN A 36 -5.38 -5.17 -3.16
C ASN A 36 -4.98 -6.29 -4.13
N LEU A 37 -5.78 -7.34 -4.26
CA LEU A 37 -5.51 -8.41 -5.22
C LEU A 37 -5.57 -7.91 -6.67
N ILE A 38 -6.55 -7.06 -7.01
CA ILE A 38 -6.66 -6.43 -8.32
C ILE A 38 -5.46 -5.53 -8.60
N LEU A 39 -5.09 -4.66 -7.64
CA LEU A 39 -3.93 -3.77 -7.78
C LEU A 39 -2.64 -4.56 -7.93
N THR A 40 -2.45 -5.62 -7.15
CA THR A 40 -1.28 -6.50 -7.25
C THR A 40 -1.22 -7.21 -8.59
N SER A 41 -2.35 -7.74 -9.09
CA SER A 41 -2.42 -8.35 -10.42
C SER A 41 -2.00 -7.37 -11.50
N GLY A 42 -2.57 -6.18 -11.50
CA GLY A 42 -2.20 -5.13 -12.46
C GLY A 42 -0.72 -4.75 -12.37
N TYR A 43 -0.19 -4.59 -11.16
CA TYR A 43 1.22 -4.29 -10.90
C TYR A 43 2.15 -5.35 -11.48
N LEU A 44 1.87 -6.63 -11.25
CA LEU A 44 2.66 -7.73 -11.80
C LEU A 44 2.54 -7.83 -13.31
N SER A 45 1.37 -7.53 -13.88
CA SER A 45 1.13 -7.58 -15.33
C SER A 45 1.72 -6.41 -16.10
N LEU A 46 2.02 -5.29 -15.43
CA LEU A 46 2.58 -4.06 -16.02
C LEU A 46 4.03 -3.80 -15.57
N ASP A 47 4.86 -4.84 -15.57
CA ASP A 47 6.29 -4.76 -15.23
C ASP A 47 6.56 -4.01 -13.90
N ARG A 48 5.69 -4.22 -12.93
CA ARG A 48 5.76 -3.59 -11.60
C ARG A 48 5.63 -2.06 -11.62
N GLN A 49 4.91 -1.52 -12.60
CA GLN A 49 4.58 -0.10 -12.66
C GLN A 49 3.24 0.15 -11.94
N LEU A 50 3.27 0.82 -10.80
CA LEU A 50 2.09 1.03 -9.97
C LEU A 50 1.18 2.17 -10.48
N GLU A 51 1.75 3.25 -11.02
CA GLU A 51 0.97 4.42 -11.43
C GLU A 51 -0.10 4.11 -12.50
N PRO A 52 0.19 3.37 -13.60
CA PRO A 52 -0.82 3.00 -14.57
C PRO A 52 -1.95 2.16 -13.96
N VAL A 53 -1.62 1.23 -13.06
CA VAL A 53 -2.59 0.39 -12.36
C VAL A 53 -3.53 1.22 -11.49
N VAL A 54 -2.97 2.12 -10.68
CA VAL A 54 -3.76 3.01 -9.81
C VAL A 54 -4.68 3.90 -10.65
N ARG A 55 -4.23 4.38 -11.81
CA ARG A 55 -5.04 5.20 -12.73
C ARG A 55 -6.24 4.43 -13.28
N VAL A 56 -6.01 3.19 -13.76
CA VAL A 56 -7.09 2.33 -14.26
C VAL A 56 -8.06 1.99 -13.13
N PHE A 57 -7.55 1.57 -11.98
CA PHE A 57 -8.37 1.23 -10.82
C PHE A 57 -9.20 2.42 -10.33
N SER A 58 -8.62 3.63 -10.28
CA SER A 58 -9.33 4.85 -9.90
C SER A 58 -10.50 5.16 -10.85
N GLY A 59 -10.33 4.93 -12.15
CA GLY A 59 -11.40 5.02 -13.12
C GLY A 59 -12.50 3.98 -12.89
N MET A 60 -12.12 2.74 -12.57
CA MET A 60 -13.06 1.66 -12.30
C MET A 60 -13.96 1.96 -11.08
N VAL A 61 -13.38 2.48 -10.01
CA VAL A 61 -14.12 2.82 -8.78
C VAL A 61 -14.73 4.21 -8.80
N GLN A 62 -14.63 4.91 -9.92
CA GLN A 62 -15.10 6.30 -10.09
C GLN A 62 -14.59 7.23 -8.99
N ALA A 63 -13.29 7.14 -8.69
CA ALA A 63 -12.67 7.98 -7.68
C ALA A 63 -12.86 9.46 -8.02
N ARG A 64 -13.32 10.26 -7.03
CA ARG A 64 -13.61 11.69 -7.22
C ARG A 64 -12.38 12.59 -7.20
N GLY A 65 -11.20 12.01 -7.04
CA GLY A 65 -9.93 12.72 -6.98
C GLY A 65 -8.84 11.97 -7.73
N VAL A 66 -7.65 12.55 -7.76
CA VAL A 66 -6.46 11.95 -8.34
C VAL A 66 -5.73 11.17 -7.25
N VAL A 67 -5.55 9.87 -7.45
CA VAL A 67 -4.74 9.02 -6.59
C VAL A 67 -3.41 8.79 -7.28
N MET A 68 -2.32 9.01 -6.57
CA MET A 68 -0.97 8.86 -7.09
C MET A 68 -0.10 8.12 -6.05
N PRO A 69 0.74 7.16 -6.47
CA PRO A 69 1.75 6.60 -5.59
C PRO A 69 2.79 7.67 -5.25
N VAL A 70 3.18 7.76 -3.98
CA VAL A 70 4.19 8.72 -3.52
C VAL A 70 5.57 8.36 -4.08
N ALA A 71 5.86 7.09 -4.13
CA ALA A 71 7.13 6.54 -4.59
C ALA A 71 6.87 5.36 -5.53
N ASP A 72 7.75 5.22 -6.52
CA ASP A 72 7.75 4.10 -7.46
C ASP A 72 8.99 3.22 -7.19
N SER A 73 9.07 2.73 -5.97
CA SER A 73 10.17 1.87 -5.54
C SER A 73 9.67 0.83 -4.54
N CYS A 74 10.27 -0.35 -4.59
CA CYS A 74 10.03 -1.40 -3.61
C CYS A 74 10.78 -1.01 -2.32
N ALA A 75 10.04 -0.52 -1.33
CA ALA A 75 10.60 -0.16 -0.03
C ALA A 75 9.72 -0.70 1.10
N HIS A 76 10.35 -1.03 2.21
CA HIS A 76 9.71 -1.56 3.40
C HIS A 76 9.67 -0.49 4.47
N LEU A 77 8.52 -0.30 5.09
CA LEU A 77 8.38 0.61 6.21
C LEU A 77 8.98 -0.05 7.46
N CYS A 78 9.84 0.69 8.15
CA CYS A 78 10.50 0.27 9.37
C CYS A 78 10.18 1.26 10.48
N VAL A 79 10.05 0.77 11.70
CA VAL A 79 9.86 1.60 12.89
C VAL A 79 10.84 1.19 13.97
N ARG A 80 11.29 2.17 14.76
CA ARG A 80 12.04 1.96 16.01
C ARG A 80 11.16 2.39 17.16
N LEU A 81 11.03 1.53 18.14
CA LEU A 81 10.30 1.79 19.37
C LEU A 81 11.21 2.44 20.42
N GLU A 82 10.62 3.11 21.42
CA GLU A 82 11.36 3.70 22.54
C GLU A 82 12.15 2.65 23.37
N ASN A 83 11.66 1.42 23.39
CA ASN A 83 12.37 0.28 24.04
C ASN A 83 13.57 -0.24 23.24
N GLY A 84 13.89 0.36 22.08
CA GLY A 84 14.98 -0.02 21.19
C GLY A 84 14.64 -1.11 20.18
N GLU A 85 13.48 -1.71 20.25
CA GLU A 85 13.03 -2.71 19.26
C GLU A 85 12.87 -2.08 17.87
N VAL A 86 13.31 -2.81 16.83
CA VAL A 86 13.09 -2.42 15.43
C VAL A 86 12.14 -3.42 14.79
N ILE A 87 11.03 -2.91 14.25
CA ILE A 87 10.04 -3.71 13.52
C ILE A 87 10.15 -3.36 12.05
N VAL A 88 10.33 -4.38 11.21
CA VAL A 88 10.49 -4.24 9.77
C VAL A 88 9.28 -4.82 9.05
N GLY A 89 8.70 -4.04 8.12
CA GLY A 89 7.55 -4.43 7.34
C GLY A 89 6.22 -3.95 7.94
N GLN A 90 5.50 -3.14 7.16
CA GLN A 90 4.24 -2.50 7.56
C GLN A 90 3.22 -3.49 8.14
N HIS A 91 3.10 -4.69 7.58
CA HIS A 91 2.14 -5.71 8.02
C HIS A 91 2.31 -6.14 9.48
N ARG A 92 3.49 -5.93 10.07
CA ARG A 92 3.80 -6.32 11.45
C ARG A 92 3.29 -5.34 12.50
N PHE A 93 3.01 -4.11 12.13
CA PHE A 93 2.54 -3.06 13.06
C PHE A 93 1.31 -2.30 12.57
N THR A 94 0.79 -2.64 11.38
CA THR A 94 -0.48 -2.13 10.87
C THR A 94 -1.39 -3.29 10.47
N GLY A 95 -2.68 -3.15 10.71
CA GLY A 95 -3.67 -4.14 10.29
C GLY A 95 -4.17 -5.06 11.40
N LYS A 96 -5.13 -5.91 11.06
CA LYS A 96 -5.91 -6.73 12.00
C LYS A 96 -5.10 -7.84 12.68
N THR A 97 -3.96 -8.22 12.11
CA THR A 97 -3.06 -9.26 12.63
C THR A 97 -1.77 -8.68 13.20
N ALA A 98 -1.67 -7.35 13.29
CA ALA A 98 -0.50 -6.70 13.85
C ALA A 98 -0.31 -7.14 15.31
N THR A 99 0.91 -7.49 15.67
CA THR A 99 1.30 -7.67 17.06
C THR A 99 1.11 -6.32 17.76
N SER A 100 0.47 -6.31 18.93
CA SER A 100 0.31 -5.07 19.69
C SER A 100 1.67 -4.42 19.91
N ILE A 101 1.84 -3.18 19.45
CA ILE A 101 3.04 -2.39 19.73
C ILE A 101 3.05 -2.10 21.22
N THR A 102 4.08 -2.58 21.91
CA THR A 102 4.18 -2.51 23.37
C THR A 102 4.88 -1.24 23.88
N SER A 103 5.42 -0.44 22.96
CA SER A 103 6.16 0.79 23.27
C SER A 103 5.91 1.83 22.18
N PRO A 104 5.90 3.14 22.49
CA PRO A 104 5.71 4.19 21.50
C PRO A 104 6.74 4.11 20.35
N ILE A 105 6.32 4.55 19.15
CA ILE A 105 7.22 4.68 18.00
C ILE A 105 8.10 5.91 18.21
N LEU A 106 9.41 5.71 18.23
CA LEU A 106 10.41 6.77 18.34
C LEU A 106 10.80 7.32 16.97
N ASP A 107 10.92 6.44 15.96
CA ASP A 107 11.44 6.80 14.64
C ASP A 107 10.83 5.90 13.57
N MET A 108 10.75 6.42 12.33
CA MET A 108 10.19 5.71 11.19
C MET A 108 11.00 6.02 9.92
N TRP A 109 11.33 4.99 9.14
CA TRP A 109 12.04 5.15 7.87
C TRP A 109 11.63 4.11 6.84
N LEU A 110 12.05 4.32 5.59
CA LEU A 110 11.95 3.34 4.52
C LEU A 110 13.29 2.61 4.35
N SER A 111 13.24 1.29 4.10
CA SER A 111 14.39 0.45 3.82
C SER A 111 14.19 -0.31 2.52
N ALA A 112 15.27 -0.54 1.78
CA ALA A 112 15.27 -1.40 0.59
C ALA A 112 15.36 -2.89 0.94
N SER A 113 15.72 -3.24 2.18
CA SER A 113 15.93 -4.61 2.64
C SER A 113 15.09 -4.91 3.87
N LEU A 114 14.60 -6.16 3.98
CA LEU A 114 13.95 -6.69 5.18
C LEU A 114 14.97 -7.17 6.20
N ASP A 115 16.13 -7.66 5.75
CA ASP A 115 17.17 -8.26 6.61
C ASP A 115 18.10 -7.20 7.20
N GLU A 116 18.40 -6.17 6.42
CA GLU A 116 19.25 -5.04 6.83
C GLU A 116 18.46 -3.73 6.72
N PRO A 117 17.68 -3.36 7.74
CA PRO A 117 16.73 -2.26 7.69
C PRO A 117 17.40 -0.88 7.80
N SER A 118 18.33 -0.58 6.91
CA SER A 118 18.99 0.73 6.82
C SER A 118 18.11 1.76 6.10
N PRO A 119 18.10 3.04 6.52
CA PRO A 119 17.33 4.08 5.88
C PRO A 119 17.73 4.31 4.42
N VAL A 120 16.73 4.40 3.54
CA VAL A 120 16.91 4.79 2.14
C VAL A 120 16.09 6.02 1.81
N SER A 121 16.65 6.88 0.97
CA SER A 121 15.91 8.02 0.41
C SER A 121 15.17 7.56 -0.85
N VAL A 122 13.85 7.70 -0.81
CA VAL A 122 13.00 7.39 -1.97
C VAL A 122 12.57 8.71 -2.61
N PRO A 123 12.94 8.98 -3.86
CA PRO A 123 12.57 10.23 -4.51
C PRO A 123 11.06 10.29 -4.77
N ILE A 124 10.46 11.44 -4.46
CA ILE A 124 9.07 11.73 -4.81
C ILE A 124 9.01 12.03 -6.32
N GLN A 125 8.04 11.44 -7.00
CA GLN A 125 7.84 11.72 -8.42
C GLN A 125 7.62 13.23 -8.68
N PRO A 126 8.22 13.81 -9.73
CA PRO A 126 8.14 15.25 -10.03
C PRO A 126 6.70 15.75 -10.16
N ARG A 127 5.81 14.92 -10.73
CA ARG A 127 4.38 15.26 -10.88
C ARG A 127 3.69 15.38 -9.53
N LEU A 128 3.94 14.45 -8.61
CA LEU A 128 3.38 14.51 -7.27
C LEU A 128 3.96 15.70 -6.48
N ALA A 129 5.26 15.92 -6.59
CA ALA A 129 5.91 17.08 -5.98
C ALA A 129 5.31 18.41 -6.47
N HIS A 130 4.91 18.48 -7.75
CA HIS A 130 4.20 19.64 -8.29
C HIS A 130 2.81 19.80 -7.65
N VAL A 131 2.01 18.72 -7.58
CA VAL A 131 0.68 18.74 -6.97
C VAL A 131 0.75 19.20 -5.51
N ILE A 132 1.70 18.67 -4.74
CA ILE A 132 1.89 19.07 -3.33
C ILE A 132 2.25 20.55 -3.22
N ARG A 133 3.16 21.05 -4.06
CA ARG A 133 3.60 22.46 -4.02
C ARG A 133 2.51 23.45 -4.44
N THR A 134 1.56 23.02 -5.25
CA THR A 134 0.48 23.87 -5.77
C THR A 134 -0.86 23.67 -5.08
N ALA A 135 -0.90 22.83 -4.05
CA ALA A 135 -2.10 22.60 -3.26
C ALA A 135 -2.43 23.82 -2.38
N ASP A 136 -3.69 24.22 -2.38
CA ASP A 136 -4.18 25.29 -1.49
C ASP A 136 -4.29 24.82 -0.04
N LEU A 137 -4.48 23.52 0.17
CA LEU A 137 -4.60 22.87 1.48
C LEU A 137 -3.99 21.48 1.44
N ILE A 138 -3.17 21.16 2.45
CA ILE A 138 -2.65 19.82 2.67
C ILE A 138 -3.27 19.26 3.95
N CYS A 139 -4.04 18.17 3.81
CA CYS A 139 -4.58 17.44 4.94
C CYS A 139 -3.71 16.20 5.19
N TYR A 140 -3.09 16.14 6.35
CA TYR A 140 -2.30 14.98 6.79
C TYR A 140 -3.09 14.23 7.87
N PRO A 141 -3.61 13.01 7.58
CA PRO A 141 -4.27 12.23 8.61
C PRO A 141 -3.22 11.71 9.60
N VAL A 142 -3.34 12.11 10.86
CA VAL A 142 -2.56 11.55 11.95
C VAL A 142 -3.43 10.53 12.64
N GLU A 143 -3.11 9.24 12.51
CA GLU A 143 -3.68 8.23 13.40
C GLU A 143 -3.04 8.40 14.78
N VAL A 144 -3.75 9.07 15.67
CA VAL A 144 -3.40 9.06 17.07
C VAL A 144 -3.83 7.69 17.59
N GLY A 145 -2.88 6.79 17.74
CA GLY A 145 -3.11 5.50 18.42
C GLY A 145 -3.54 5.79 19.85
N GLY A 146 -4.84 5.87 20.05
CA GLY A 146 -5.39 5.89 21.40
C GLY A 146 -5.19 4.52 22.05
N PRO A 147 -4.95 4.46 23.36
CA PRO A 147 -4.93 3.19 24.07
C PRO A 147 -6.30 2.54 23.85
N SER A 148 -6.27 1.35 23.27
CA SER A 148 -7.46 0.49 23.20
C SER A 148 -7.88 0.18 24.63
N GLY A 149 -8.97 0.81 25.09
CA GLY A 149 -9.62 0.47 26.33
C GLY A 149 -10.40 -0.83 26.20
#